data_eb9c09d8bce6d5b0edf19727038f68ae
#
_entry.id   eb9c09d8bce6d5b0edf19727038f68ae
#
_cell.length_a   1.000
_cell.length_b   1.000
_cell.length_c   1.000
_cell.angle_alpha   90.00
_cell.angle_beta   90.00
_cell.angle_gamma   90.00
#
_symmetry.space_group_name_H-M   'P 1'
#
loop_
_entity.id
_entity.type
_entity.pdbx_description
1 polymer ?
#
loop_
_entity_poly.entity_id
_entity_poly.type
_entity_poly.pdbx_seq_one_letter_code
_entity_poly.pdbx_strand_id
1 'polypeptide(L)'
;MSGERVLVTGGTGFIGSHAIVQLLAAGYRVRTTVRNLSRADDVRALAAAGAASSGQKLATETIEVVAADLMCDEGWPEAVADCTYVLHVASPFPVTQPKDENELIAPAREGALRAVRASRDAGVRRVVLTSSFAAVGYSPKTHDGDYDESDWTDPSTPGITPYVKSKTLAERAAWDFIAREGNGLELSVVNPVGVFGPAWGTDLSTSVELMRLMLTGGVPVIPPIWTSIVDVRDVASLHLLAMTHPAAAGERFLAVAGPPMTFAELAKLLRDHLGPSAAKLPTRTISAGMVRVMAVFIPRVRELVPQLGQAKGASHDKATRVLGWTPISVPDAVTASADSLVKLGLVPTP
;
A
#
# COMPACT_ATOMS: atom_id res chain seq x y z
N MET A 1 -17.69 -17.21 -15.02
CA MET A 1 -17.77 -15.87 -14.35
C MET A 1 -18.39 -16.13 -12.98
N SER A 2 -17.73 -15.80 -11.88
CA SER A 2 -18.18 -16.19 -10.53
C SER A 2 -19.50 -15.52 -10.11
N GLY A 3 -19.88 -14.41 -10.71
CA GLY A 3 -21.04 -13.62 -10.30
C GLY A 3 -20.91 -13.04 -8.86
N GLU A 4 -19.85 -13.40 -8.16
CA GLU A 4 -19.58 -12.96 -6.79
C GLU A 4 -19.23 -11.48 -6.74
N ARG A 5 -19.75 -10.81 -5.73
CA ARG A 5 -19.45 -9.39 -5.49
C ARG A 5 -18.29 -9.24 -4.52
N VAL A 6 -17.36 -8.37 -4.88
CA VAL A 6 -16.21 -8.00 -4.03
C VAL A 6 -16.30 -6.51 -3.70
N LEU A 7 -16.24 -6.20 -2.42
CA LEU A 7 -16.05 -4.82 -1.97
C LEU A 7 -14.57 -4.49 -1.95
N VAL A 8 -14.18 -3.38 -2.58
CA VAL A 8 -12.84 -2.78 -2.44
C VAL A 8 -12.99 -1.45 -1.72
N THR A 9 -12.48 -1.29 -0.52
CA THR A 9 -12.52 0.00 0.15
C THR A 9 -11.44 0.94 -0.39
N GLY A 10 -11.77 2.22 -0.58
CA GLY A 10 -10.79 3.20 -1.06
C GLY A 10 -10.46 3.08 -2.55
N GLY A 11 -11.47 2.95 -3.40
CA GLY A 11 -11.31 2.73 -4.85
C GLY A 11 -10.59 3.84 -5.62
N THR A 12 -10.49 5.05 -5.08
CA THR A 12 -9.68 6.14 -5.68
C THR A 12 -8.19 6.05 -5.32
N GLY A 13 -7.82 5.17 -4.38
CA GLY A 13 -6.44 4.99 -3.95
C GLY A 13 -5.60 4.16 -4.93
N PHE A 14 -4.28 4.23 -4.78
CA PHE A 14 -3.33 3.59 -5.68
C PHE A 14 -3.52 2.06 -5.75
N ILE A 15 -3.52 1.36 -4.61
CA ILE A 15 -3.75 -0.09 -4.57
C ILE A 15 -5.20 -0.43 -4.93
N GLY A 16 -6.16 0.37 -4.44
CA GLY A 16 -7.59 0.12 -4.66
C GLY A 16 -7.97 0.14 -6.13
N SER A 17 -7.50 1.11 -6.90
CA SER A 17 -7.77 1.20 -8.34
C SER A 17 -7.20 0.00 -9.11
N HIS A 18 -5.99 -0.45 -8.78
CA HIS A 18 -5.39 -1.64 -9.40
C HIS A 18 -6.13 -2.93 -9.03
N ALA A 19 -6.56 -3.08 -7.78
CA ALA A 19 -7.38 -4.20 -7.35
C ALA A 19 -8.73 -4.25 -8.09
N ILE A 20 -9.39 -3.10 -8.26
CA ILE A 20 -10.64 -2.99 -9.04
C ILE A 20 -10.46 -3.47 -10.48
N VAL A 21 -9.41 -3.01 -11.16
CA VAL A 21 -9.13 -3.41 -12.56
C VAL A 21 -8.91 -4.92 -12.66
N GLN A 22 -8.10 -5.50 -11.75
CA GLN A 22 -7.83 -6.94 -11.77
C GLN A 22 -9.08 -7.77 -11.43
N LEU A 23 -9.93 -7.32 -10.50
CA LEU A 23 -11.19 -7.98 -10.18
C LEU A 23 -12.16 -7.98 -11.36
N LEU A 24 -12.32 -6.84 -12.05
CA LEU A 24 -13.12 -6.74 -13.25
C LEU A 24 -12.61 -7.67 -14.36
N ALA A 25 -11.27 -7.71 -14.55
CA ALA A 25 -10.64 -8.60 -15.52
C ALA A 25 -10.87 -10.09 -15.18
N ALA A 26 -10.93 -10.43 -13.89
CA ALA A 26 -11.24 -11.77 -13.40
C ALA A 26 -12.75 -12.10 -13.42
N GLY A 27 -13.62 -11.15 -13.81
CA GLY A 27 -15.06 -11.35 -13.95
C GLY A 27 -15.87 -11.22 -12.67
N TYR A 28 -15.33 -10.60 -11.64
CA TYR A 28 -16.06 -10.26 -10.42
C TYR A 28 -16.94 -9.02 -10.61
N ARG A 29 -18.05 -8.97 -9.87
CA ARG A 29 -18.80 -7.74 -9.67
C ARG A 29 -18.09 -6.91 -8.60
N VAL A 30 -17.83 -5.64 -8.91
CA VAL A 30 -17.05 -4.78 -8.00
C VAL A 30 -17.94 -3.70 -7.41
N ARG A 31 -17.90 -3.60 -6.09
CA ARG A 31 -18.37 -2.44 -5.34
C ARG A 31 -17.16 -1.77 -4.68
N THR A 32 -17.22 -0.45 -4.56
CA THR A 32 -16.15 0.28 -3.87
C THR A 32 -16.69 1.41 -3.01
N THR A 33 -15.91 1.80 -1.99
CA THR A 33 -16.27 2.92 -1.14
C THR A 33 -15.50 4.17 -1.52
N VAL A 34 -16.18 5.31 -1.39
CA VAL A 34 -15.62 6.66 -1.36
C VAL A 34 -16.19 7.40 -0.16
N ARG A 35 -15.46 8.40 0.37
CA ARG A 35 -15.99 9.24 1.45
C ARG A 35 -17.10 10.18 0.98
N ASN A 36 -17.03 10.59 -0.29
CA ASN A 36 -18.01 11.46 -0.91
C ASN A 36 -18.35 10.90 -2.30
N LEU A 37 -19.64 10.70 -2.57
CA LEU A 37 -20.14 10.17 -3.86
C LEU A 37 -19.80 11.05 -5.06
N SER A 38 -19.47 12.34 -4.86
CA SER A 38 -18.94 13.20 -5.93
C SER A 38 -17.67 12.65 -6.58
N ARG A 39 -16.95 11.73 -5.90
CA ARG A 39 -15.76 11.04 -6.43
C ARG A 39 -16.05 9.72 -7.17
N ALA A 40 -17.32 9.40 -7.41
CA ALA A 40 -17.69 8.16 -8.09
C ALA A 40 -17.14 8.10 -9.53
N ASP A 41 -17.14 9.22 -10.22
CA ASP A 41 -16.61 9.30 -11.59
C ASP A 41 -15.09 9.22 -11.62
N ASP A 42 -14.39 9.68 -10.57
CA ASP A 42 -12.94 9.49 -10.42
C ASP A 42 -12.58 8.00 -10.37
N VAL A 43 -13.36 7.19 -9.63
CA VAL A 43 -13.16 5.73 -9.56
C VAL A 43 -13.27 5.10 -10.94
N ARG A 44 -14.33 5.43 -11.69
CA ARG A 44 -14.55 4.90 -13.03
C ARG A 44 -13.47 5.34 -14.02
N ALA A 45 -13.05 6.61 -13.93
CA ALA A 45 -11.99 7.16 -14.78
C ALA A 45 -10.65 6.46 -14.51
N LEU A 46 -10.28 6.23 -13.24
CA LEU A 46 -9.06 5.48 -12.88
C LEU A 46 -9.12 4.03 -13.38
N ALA A 47 -10.26 3.36 -13.22
CA ALA A 47 -10.44 2.00 -13.71
C ALA A 47 -10.37 1.93 -15.23
N ALA A 48 -10.94 2.92 -15.95
CA ALA A 48 -10.87 3.01 -17.41
C ALA A 48 -9.45 3.27 -17.90
N ALA A 49 -8.69 4.15 -17.22
CA ALA A 49 -7.29 4.40 -17.52
C ALA A 49 -6.44 3.13 -17.32
N GLY A 50 -6.70 2.37 -16.24
CA GLY A 50 -6.05 1.09 -15.98
C GLY A 50 -6.39 0.02 -17.02
N ALA A 51 -7.65 -0.11 -17.40
CA ALA A 51 -8.08 -1.01 -18.46
C ALA A 51 -7.39 -0.66 -19.80
N ALA A 52 -7.35 0.62 -20.16
CA ALA A 52 -6.69 1.08 -21.37
C ALA A 52 -5.16 0.81 -21.34
N SER A 53 -4.51 0.99 -20.17
CA SER A 53 -3.08 0.73 -20.03
C SER A 53 -2.70 -0.74 -20.20
N SER A 54 -3.62 -1.65 -19.88
CA SER A 54 -3.44 -3.10 -20.04
C SER A 54 -4.02 -3.64 -21.37
N GLY A 55 -4.55 -2.77 -22.22
CA GLY A 55 -5.17 -3.17 -23.50
C GLY A 55 -6.48 -3.94 -23.34
N GLN A 56 -7.12 -3.88 -22.17
CA GLN A 56 -8.34 -4.63 -21.86
C GLN A 56 -9.58 -3.75 -22.03
N LYS A 57 -10.67 -4.39 -22.47
CA LYS A 57 -11.99 -3.77 -22.46
C LYS A 57 -12.75 -4.28 -21.24
N LEU A 58 -12.84 -3.46 -20.20
CA LEU A 58 -13.52 -3.78 -18.95
C LEU A 58 -14.78 -2.92 -18.81
N ALA A 59 -15.83 -3.48 -18.23
CA ALA A 59 -17.11 -2.81 -18.00
C ALA A 59 -17.02 -1.91 -16.74
N THR A 60 -16.22 -0.85 -16.82
CA THR A 60 -15.94 0.04 -15.68
C THR A 60 -17.17 0.85 -15.23
N GLU A 61 -18.16 1.01 -16.10
CA GLU A 61 -19.47 1.60 -15.81
C GLU A 61 -20.30 0.77 -14.82
N THR A 62 -20.02 -0.53 -14.70
CA THR A 62 -20.73 -1.44 -13.78
C THR A 62 -20.23 -1.36 -12.34
N ILE A 63 -19.16 -0.59 -12.08
CA ILE A 63 -18.64 -0.41 -10.73
C ILE A 63 -19.68 0.28 -9.86
N GLU A 64 -20.13 -0.42 -8.82
CA GLU A 64 -21.00 0.15 -7.80
C GLU A 64 -20.16 1.01 -6.84
N VAL A 65 -20.53 2.27 -6.65
CA VAL A 65 -19.83 3.18 -5.73
C VAL A 65 -20.78 3.58 -4.60
N VAL A 66 -20.36 3.38 -3.38
CA VAL A 66 -21.12 3.69 -2.17
C VAL A 66 -20.32 4.61 -1.25
N ALA A 67 -21.01 5.38 -0.42
CA ALA A 67 -20.37 6.22 0.58
C ALA A 67 -20.10 5.40 1.84
N ALA A 68 -18.86 5.42 2.33
CA ALA A 68 -18.48 4.93 3.65
C ALA A 68 -17.20 5.63 4.11
N ASP A 69 -17.14 5.98 5.38
CA ASP A 69 -16.00 6.63 6.01
C ASP A 69 -15.43 5.73 7.12
N LEU A 70 -14.12 5.66 7.22
CA LEU A 70 -13.42 4.95 8.30
C LEU A 70 -13.71 5.55 9.69
N MET A 71 -14.23 6.79 9.74
CA MET A 71 -14.45 7.53 10.98
C MET A 71 -15.86 7.39 11.54
N CYS A 72 -16.82 6.86 10.78
CA CYS A 72 -18.21 6.68 11.21
C CYS A 72 -18.76 5.31 10.79
N ASP A 73 -19.85 4.89 11.40
CA ASP A 73 -20.43 3.57 11.16
C ASP A 73 -21.44 3.57 10.00
N GLU A 74 -21.90 4.78 9.58
CA GLU A 74 -22.83 4.92 8.46
C GLU A 74 -22.20 4.45 7.13
N GLY A 75 -23.06 3.84 6.30
CA GLY A 75 -22.70 3.37 4.97
C GLY A 75 -21.98 2.01 4.94
N TRP A 76 -21.50 1.50 6.06
CA TRP A 76 -20.83 0.19 6.08
C TRP A 76 -21.77 -0.98 5.83
N PRO A 77 -22.99 -1.04 6.41
CA PRO A 77 -23.93 -2.11 6.12
C PRO A 77 -24.26 -2.19 4.62
N GLU A 78 -24.47 -1.06 3.95
CA GLU A 78 -24.74 -0.98 2.52
C GLU A 78 -23.51 -1.34 1.69
N ALA A 79 -22.31 -0.95 2.15
CA ALA A 79 -21.07 -1.25 1.46
C ALA A 79 -20.80 -2.75 1.38
N VAL A 80 -21.03 -3.50 2.46
CA VAL A 80 -20.75 -4.94 2.54
C VAL A 80 -21.92 -5.82 2.11
N ALA A 81 -23.14 -5.26 1.90
CA ALA A 81 -24.32 -6.03 1.57
C ALA A 81 -24.13 -6.91 0.32
N ASP A 82 -24.48 -8.18 0.39
CA ASP A 82 -24.32 -9.19 -0.68
C ASP A 82 -22.89 -9.34 -1.23
N CYS A 83 -21.88 -8.93 -0.48
CA CYS A 83 -20.49 -9.15 -0.84
C CYS A 83 -20.00 -10.52 -0.34
N THR A 84 -19.36 -11.29 -1.25
CA THR A 84 -18.70 -12.54 -0.88
C THR A 84 -17.36 -12.27 -0.19
N TYR A 85 -16.65 -11.24 -0.67
CA TYR A 85 -15.32 -10.87 -0.21
C TYR A 85 -15.20 -9.37 0.00
N VAL A 86 -14.26 -8.98 0.87
CA VAL A 86 -13.89 -7.58 1.09
C VAL A 86 -12.37 -7.43 0.99
N LEU A 87 -11.90 -6.58 0.10
CA LEU A 87 -10.52 -6.08 0.07
C LEU A 87 -10.50 -4.76 0.81
N HIS A 88 -10.06 -4.77 2.07
CA HIS A 88 -9.99 -3.57 2.88
C HIS A 88 -8.65 -2.86 2.67
N VAL A 89 -8.62 -1.99 1.65
CA VAL A 89 -7.42 -1.26 1.19
C VAL A 89 -7.35 0.14 1.80
N ALA A 90 -8.51 0.75 2.09
CA ALA A 90 -8.57 2.07 2.66
C ALA A 90 -7.87 2.13 4.02
N SER A 91 -7.03 3.13 4.20
CA SER A 91 -6.40 3.44 5.48
C SER A 91 -6.18 4.95 5.57
N PRO A 92 -6.34 5.56 6.75
CA PRO A 92 -5.94 6.94 6.94
C PRO A 92 -4.43 7.05 6.69
N PHE A 93 -4.05 7.96 5.82
CA PHE A 93 -2.65 8.29 5.57
C PHE A 93 -2.48 9.81 5.65
N PRO A 94 -1.92 10.34 6.75
CA PRO A 94 -1.75 11.77 6.90
C PRO A 94 -0.59 12.26 6.01
N VAL A 95 -0.77 13.42 5.41
CA VAL A 95 0.29 14.10 4.64
C VAL A 95 1.43 14.54 5.55
N THR A 96 1.14 14.80 6.83
CA THR A 96 2.10 15.19 7.86
C THR A 96 1.87 14.37 9.12
N GLN A 97 2.94 14.08 9.87
CA GLN A 97 2.81 13.42 11.17
C GLN A 97 2.02 14.32 12.14
N PRO A 98 0.96 13.80 12.76
CA PRO A 98 0.19 14.55 13.75
C PRO A 98 1.02 14.79 15.02
N LYS A 99 0.66 15.81 15.79
CA LYS A 99 1.29 16.07 17.10
C LYS A 99 0.89 15.06 18.15
N ASP A 100 -0.38 14.65 18.12
CA ASP A 100 -0.90 13.53 18.94
C ASP A 100 -0.97 12.27 18.05
N GLU A 101 -0.23 11.23 18.43
CA GLU A 101 -0.22 9.96 17.68
C GLU A 101 -1.60 9.31 17.60
N ASN A 102 -2.51 9.59 18.54
CA ASN A 102 -3.87 9.08 18.54
C ASN A 102 -4.72 9.61 17.39
N GLU A 103 -4.40 10.79 16.85
CA GLU A 103 -5.06 11.31 15.64
C GLU A 103 -4.86 10.41 14.41
N LEU A 104 -3.86 9.52 14.45
CA LEU A 104 -3.60 8.54 13.40
C LEU A 104 -3.92 7.11 13.85
N ILE A 105 -3.56 6.74 15.08
CA ILE A 105 -3.73 5.38 15.59
C ILE A 105 -5.20 5.02 15.71
N ALA A 106 -6.02 5.88 16.35
CA ALA A 106 -7.42 5.58 16.57
C ALA A 106 -8.21 5.43 15.26
N PRO A 107 -8.11 6.36 14.27
CA PRO A 107 -8.77 6.19 12.98
C PRO A 107 -8.33 4.94 12.21
N ALA A 108 -7.05 4.58 12.26
CA ALA A 108 -6.56 3.39 11.56
C ALA A 108 -7.11 2.11 12.18
N ARG A 109 -7.09 2.02 13.52
CA ARG A 109 -7.59 0.86 14.25
C ARG A 109 -9.11 0.73 14.15
N GLU A 110 -9.83 1.79 14.44
CA GLU A 110 -11.30 1.76 14.44
C GLU A 110 -11.85 1.60 13.02
N GLY A 111 -11.20 2.20 12.02
CA GLY A 111 -11.58 2.02 10.61
C GLY A 111 -11.43 0.57 10.15
N ALA A 112 -10.33 -0.09 10.50
CA ALA A 112 -10.14 -1.51 10.21
C ALA A 112 -11.20 -2.37 10.93
N LEU A 113 -11.47 -2.09 12.21
CA LEU A 113 -12.48 -2.81 12.97
C LEU A 113 -13.90 -2.62 12.42
N ARG A 114 -14.26 -1.41 11.93
CA ARG A 114 -15.55 -1.16 11.27
C ARG A 114 -15.73 -2.06 10.06
N ALA A 115 -14.74 -2.08 9.18
CA ALA A 115 -14.81 -2.90 7.98
C ALA A 115 -14.94 -4.40 8.30
N VAL A 116 -14.14 -4.91 9.27
CA VAL A 116 -14.17 -6.32 9.68
C VAL A 116 -15.50 -6.67 10.38
N ARG A 117 -15.98 -5.79 11.27
CA ARG A 117 -17.25 -5.97 11.98
C ARG A 117 -18.45 -5.99 11.03
N ALA A 118 -18.52 -5.01 10.14
CA ALA A 118 -19.58 -4.96 9.11
C ALA A 118 -19.54 -6.19 8.21
N SER A 119 -18.34 -6.66 7.82
CA SER A 119 -18.16 -7.86 7.02
C SER A 119 -18.67 -9.13 7.72
N ARG A 120 -18.36 -9.28 9.02
CA ARG A 120 -18.89 -10.38 9.84
C ARG A 120 -20.42 -10.36 9.87
N ASP A 121 -21.00 -9.20 10.13
CA ASP A 121 -22.46 -9.04 10.32
C ASP A 121 -23.23 -9.27 9.02
N ALA A 122 -22.60 -9.02 7.87
CA ALA A 122 -23.15 -9.29 6.54
C ALA A 122 -22.90 -10.72 6.02
N GLY A 123 -22.20 -11.56 6.78
CA GLY A 123 -21.87 -12.92 6.35
C GLY A 123 -20.82 -13.00 5.23
N VAL A 124 -19.96 -11.99 5.10
CA VAL A 124 -18.82 -12.03 4.18
C VAL A 124 -17.95 -13.25 4.50
N ARG A 125 -17.49 -13.95 3.47
CA ARG A 125 -16.64 -15.13 3.63
C ARG A 125 -15.24 -14.77 4.12
N ARG A 126 -14.59 -13.80 3.47
CA ARG A 126 -13.21 -13.40 3.81
C ARG A 126 -12.98 -11.91 3.61
N VAL A 127 -12.26 -11.33 4.56
CA VAL A 127 -11.65 -10.00 4.43
C VAL A 127 -10.16 -10.17 4.13
N VAL A 128 -9.65 -9.44 3.14
CA VAL A 128 -8.21 -9.25 2.93
C VAL A 128 -7.86 -7.83 3.36
N LEU A 129 -7.12 -7.70 4.43
CA LEU A 129 -6.70 -6.42 5.00
C LEU A 129 -5.36 -5.98 4.42
N THR A 130 -5.30 -4.80 3.86
CA THR A 130 -4.04 -4.14 3.51
C THR A 130 -3.42 -3.52 4.75
N SER A 131 -2.45 -4.20 5.32
CA SER A 131 -1.60 -3.68 6.38
C SER A 131 -0.35 -3.00 5.79
N SER A 132 0.82 -3.25 6.35
CA SER A 132 2.09 -2.71 5.88
C SER A 132 3.26 -3.51 6.47
N PHE A 133 4.41 -3.51 5.80
CA PHE A 133 5.68 -3.92 6.40
C PHE A 133 5.99 -3.16 7.69
N ALA A 134 5.36 -2.00 7.90
CA ALA A 134 5.42 -1.27 9.16
C ALA A 134 4.97 -2.10 10.37
N ALA A 135 4.04 -3.02 10.20
CA ALA A 135 3.59 -3.94 11.26
C ALA A 135 4.54 -5.13 11.49
N VAL A 136 5.58 -5.27 10.67
CA VAL A 136 6.49 -6.42 10.67
C VAL A 136 7.92 -6.02 11.07
N GLY A 137 8.54 -5.08 10.36
CA GLY A 137 10.00 -4.91 10.32
C GLY A 137 10.56 -3.70 11.05
N TYR A 138 9.92 -3.18 12.09
CA TYR A 138 10.39 -1.97 12.80
C TYR A 138 10.85 -2.21 14.25
N SER A 139 10.95 -3.47 14.67
CA SER A 139 11.58 -3.88 15.91
C SER A 139 12.76 -4.82 15.62
N PRO A 140 13.68 -5.03 16.56
CA PRO A 140 14.74 -6.02 16.41
C PRO A 140 14.17 -7.41 16.17
N LYS A 141 14.76 -8.15 15.23
CA LYS A 141 14.41 -9.55 14.98
C LYS A 141 14.96 -10.47 16.07
N THR A 142 14.32 -11.60 16.23
CA THR A 142 14.75 -12.68 17.11
C THR A 142 15.44 -13.83 16.36
N HIS A 143 15.56 -13.73 15.03
CA HIS A 143 16.16 -14.72 14.14
C HIS A 143 17.10 -14.06 13.11
N ASP A 144 17.95 -14.85 12.48
CA ASP A 144 18.81 -14.42 11.37
C ASP A 144 18.01 -14.32 10.05
N GLY A 145 18.59 -13.64 9.05
CA GLY A 145 17.98 -13.49 7.72
C GLY A 145 17.06 -12.27 7.57
N ASP A 146 16.22 -12.27 6.56
CA ASP A 146 15.24 -11.22 6.29
C ASP A 146 14.04 -11.30 7.23
N TYR A 147 13.28 -10.20 7.35
CA TYR A 147 11.98 -10.22 8.04
C TYR A 147 11.00 -11.11 7.28
N ASP A 148 10.20 -11.86 8.03
CA ASP A 148 9.14 -12.69 7.49
C ASP A 148 7.79 -12.47 8.22
N GLU A 149 6.78 -13.26 7.88
CA GLU A 149 5.45 -13.12 8.42
C GLU A 149 5.29 -13.53 9.89
N SER A 150 6.32 -14.13 10.51
CA SER A 150 6.35 -14.42 11.94
C SER A 150 6.74 -13.20 12.78
N ASP A 151 7.40 -12.22 12.15
CA ASP A 151 7.85 -11.01 12.81
C ASP A 151 6.71 -10.03 13.08
N TRP A 152 6.82 -9.35 14.20
CA TRP A 152 5.92 -8.27 14.57
C TRP A 152 6.70 -7.07 15.07
N THR A 153 6.31 -5.90 14.58
CA THR A 153 6.75 -4.65 15.18
C THR A 153 6.16 -4.53 16.59
N ASP A 154 7.01 -4.23 17.58
CA ASP A 154 6.58 -3.85 18.93
C ASP A 154 6.32 -2.34 18.97
N PRO A 155 5.07 -1.90 19.22
CA PRO A 155 4.73 -0.49 19.28
C PRO A 155 5.47 0.31 20.37
N SER A 156 6.05 -0.39 21.36
CA SER A 156 6.84 0.23 22.44
C SER A 156 8.31 0.48 22.09
N THR A 157 8.78 -0.03 20.95
CA THR A 157 10.17 0.15 20.50
C THR A 157 10.51 1.65 20.37
N PRO A 158 11.60 2.12 20.97
CA PRO A 158 12.00 3.52 20.90
C PRO A 158 12.22 4.02 19.45
N GLY A 159 11.71 5.21 19.15
CA GLY A 159 11.89 5.84 17.82
C GLY A 159 10.91 5.39 16.74
N ILE A 160 9.95 4.53 17.07
CA ILE A 160 8.88 4.16 16.14
C ILE A 160 7.96 5.37 15.89
N THR A 161 7.64 5.60 14.61
CA THR A 161 6.75 6.70 14.20
C THR A 161 5.28 6.38 14.50
N PRO A 162 4.42 7.41 14.66
CA PRO A 162 2.97 7.22 14.80
C PRO A 162 2.35 6.37 13.68
N TYR A 163 2.85 6.50 12.45
CA TYR A 163 2.42 5.66 11.33
C TYR A 163 2.71 4.17 11.56
N VAL A 164 3.93 3.83 11.99
CA VAL A 164 4.31 2.44 12.27
C VAL A 164 3.45 1.86 13.39
N LYS A 165 3.23 2.63 14.47
CA LYS A 165 2.32 2.23 15.56
C LYS A 165 0.90 2.01 15.04
N SER A 166 0.37 2.93 14.23
CA SER A 166 -1.00 2.85 13.72
C SER A 166 -1.25 1.58 12.91
N LYS A 167 -0.31 1.23 12.02
CA LYS A 167 -0.41 0.02 11.19
C LYS A 167 -0.32 -1.25 12.04
N THR A 168 0.63 -1.30 12.97
CA THR A 168 0.78 -2.46 13.87
C THR A 168 -0.46 -2.68 14.72
N LEU A 169 -0.99 -1.61 15.33
CA LEU A 169 -2.14 -1.71 16.23
C LEU A 169 -3.44 -2.00 15.47
N ALA A 170 -3.60 -1.46 14.26
CA ALA A 170 -4.76 -1.76 13.42
C ALA A 170 -4.79 -3.24 12.99
N GLU A 171 -3.65 -3.78 12.57
CA GLU A 171 -3.56 -5.18 12.16
C GLU A 171 -3.80 -6.12 13.36
N ARG A 172 -3.14 -5.87 14.50
CA ARG A 172 -3.37 -6.66 15.72
C ARG A 172 -4.83 -6.63 16.17
N ALA A 173 -5.46 -5.45 16.13
CA ALA A 173 -6.88 -5.33 16.50
C ALA A 173 -7.81 -6.14 15.57
N ALA A 174 -7.51 -6.21 14.27
CA ALA A 174 -8.25 -7.04 13.34
C ALA A 174 -8.10 -8.54 13.67
N TRP A 175 -6.89 -9.02 13.94
CA TRP A 175 -6.64 -10.40 14.35
C TRP A 175 -7.32 -10.73 15.70
N ASP A 176 -7.22 -9.85 16.69
CA ASP A 176 -7.87 -9.99 18.00
C ASP A 176 -9.39 -10.07 17.86
N PHE A 177 -9.98 -9.26 16.97
CA PHE A 177 -11.41 -9.30 16.70
C PHE A 177 -11.83 -10.64 16.09
N ILE A 178 -11.11 -11.11 15.07
CA ILE A 178 -11.40 -12.40 14.43
C ILE A 178 -11.31 -13.55 15.43
N ALA A 179 -10.32 -13.54 16.31
CA ALA A 179 -10.14 -14.60 17.31
C ALA A 179 -11.27 -14.63 18.35
N ARG A 180 -11.82 -13.47 18.71
CA ARG A 180 -12.85 -13.38 19.77
C ARG A 180 -14.27 -13.37 19.24
N GLU A 181 -14.50 -12.74 18.10
CA GLU A 181 -15.83 -12.36 17.62
C GLU A 181 -16.04 -12.64 16.13
N GLY A 182 -15.10 -13.31 15.45
CA GLY A 182 -15.12 -13.50 13.99
C GLY A 182 -16.31 -14.31 13.47
N ASN A 183 -16.88 -15.22 14.28
CA ASN A 183 -18.08 -16.02 13.93
C ASN A 183 -18.01 -16.66 12.53
N GLY A 184 -16.84 -17.19 12.15
CA GLY A 184 -16.63 -17.84 10.86
C GLY A 184 -16.13 -16.90 9.73
N LEU A 185 -16.04 -15.59 9.95
CA LEU A 185 -15.37 -14.68 9.03
C LEU A 185 -13.88 -14.99 8.96
N GLU A 186 -13.36 -15.23 7.76
CA GLU A 186 -11.94 -15.44 7.53
C GLU A 186 -11.21 -14.09 7.35
N LEU A 187 -9.99 -13.98 7.85
CA LEU A 187 -9.10 -12.86 7.63
C LEU A 187 -7.81 -13.32 6.95
N SER A 188 -7.36 -12.59 5.94
CA SER A 188 -6.00 -12.63 5.42
C SER A 188 -5.40 -11.24 5.44
N VAL A 189 -4.09 -11.11 5.58
CA VAL A 189 -3.42 -9.81 5.62
C VAL A 189 -2.32 -9.75 4.58
N VAL A 190 -2.26 -8.67 3.84
CA VAL A 190 -1.14 -8.33 2.94
C VAL A 190 -0.35 -7.18 3.55
N ASN A 191 0.96 -7.36 3.69
CA ASN A 191 1.89 -6.39 4.28
C ASN A 191 2.85 -5.86 3.20
N PRO A 192 2.46 -4.84 2.40
CA PRO A 192 3.34 -4.29 1.39
C PRO A 192 4.49 -3.50 2.01
N VAL A 193 5.63 -3.52 1.33
CA VAL A 193 6.73 -2.56 1.48
C VAL A 193 6.43 -1.27 0.71
N GLY A 194 7.42 -0.52 0.25
CA GLY A 194 7.23 0.65 -0.62
C GLY A 194 6.57 0.27 -1.94
N VAL A 195 5.36 0.75 -2.19
CA VAL A 195 4.57 0.38 -3.37
C VAL A 195 4.85 1.37 -4.50
N PHE A 196 5.41 0.85 -5.59
CA PHE A 196 5.70 1.54 -6.84
C PHE A 196 4.82 0.95 -7.96
N GLY A 197 5.05 1.36 -9.21
CA GLY A 197 4.28 0.89 -10.35
C GLY A 197 3.50 2.01 -11.04
N PRO A 198 2.76 1.73 -12.11
CA PRO A 198 2.12 2.75 -12.93
C PRO A 198 0.99 3.46 -12.19
N ALA A 199 1.03 4.79 -12.12
CA ALA A 199 -0.07 5.62 -11.67
C ALA A 199 -1.04 5.90 -12.82
N TRP A 200 -2.34 5.96 -12.53
CA TRP A 200 -3.39 6.24 -13.50
C TRP A 200 -4.07 7.58 -13.29
N GLY A 201 -3.68 8.29 -12.24
CA GLY A 201 -4.20 9.62 -11.89
C GLY A 201 -3.19 10.41 -11.10
N THR A 202 -3.58 11.62 -10.71
CA THR A 202 -2.71 12.58 -10.00
C THR A 202 -2.70 12.40 -8.48
N ASP A 203 -3.56 11.53 -7.93
CA ASP A 203 -3.59 11.17 -6.51
C ASP A 203 -2.56 10.04 -6.27
N LEU A 204 -1.31 10.44 -6.07
CA LEU A 204 -0.17 9.53 -6.02
C LEU A 204 -0.01 8.88 -4.65
N SER A 205 0.50 7.64 -4.62
CA SER A 205 0.99 7.03 -3.38
C SER A 205 2.21 7.78 -2.87
N THR A 206 2.50 7.64 -1.57
CA THR A 206 3.68 8.30 -0.95
C THR A 206 4.99 7.92 -1.65
N SER A 207 5.14 6.65 -2.07
CA SER A 207 6.36 6.19 -2.76
C SER A 207 6.50 6.84 -4.14
N VAL A 208 5.41 6.90 -4.91
CA VAL A 208 5.39 7.52 -6.24
C VAL A 208 5.53 9.05 -6.13
N GLU A 209 4.92 9.68 -5.11
CA GLU A 209 5.10 11.11 -4.84
C GLU A 209 6.55 11.44 -4.47
N LEU A 210 7.20 10.62 -3.66
CA LEU A 210 8.63 10.79 -3.36
C LEU A 210 9.46 10.72 -4.65
N MET A 211 9.18 9.76 -5.54
CA MET A 211 9.84 9.69 -6.85
C MET A 211 9.60 10.95 -7.67
N ARG A 212 8.36 11.45 -7.72
CA ARG A 212 8.02 12.71 -8.39
C ARG A 212 8.82 13.89 -7.83
N LEU A 213 8.91 14.00 -6.51
CA LEU A 213 9.70 15.04 -5.85
C LEU A 213 11.20 14.93 -6.21
N MET A 214 11.75 13.73 -6.28
CA MET A 214 13.14 13.52 -6.72
C MET A 214 13.31 13.98 -8.18
N LEU A 215 12.42 13.59 -9.08
CA LEU A 215 12.48 13.93 -10.51
C LEU A 215 12.24 15.41 -10.80
N THR A 216 11.50 16.12 -9.93
CA THR A 216 11.23 17.56 -10.09
C THR A 216 12.20 18.48 -9.34
N GLY A 217 13.18 17.90 -8.62
CA GLY A 217 14.19 18.65 -7.87
C GLY A 217 13.74 19.05 -6.45
N GLY A 218 12.63 18.53 -5.97
CA GLY A 218 12.15 18.75 -4.59
C GLY A 218 13.00 18.07 -3.51
N VAL A 219 13.86 17.13 -3.90
CA VAL A 219 14.84 16.46 -3.03
C VAL A 219 16.24 16.90 -3.47
N PRO A 220 16.94 17.77 -2.71
CA PRO A 220 18.20 18.38 -3.17
C PRO A 220 19.43 17.45 -3.00
N VAL A 221 19.34 16.45 -2.11
CA VAL A 221 20.45 15.53 -1.79
C VAL A 221 19.90 14.14 -1.45
N ILE A 222 20.71 13.11 -1.67
CA ILE A 222 20.34 11.71 -1.41
C ILE A 222 20.83 11.30 -0.02
N PRO A 223 19.92 11.02 0.93
CA PRO A 223 20.31 10.46 2.23
C PRO A 223 20.66 8.97 2.13
N PRO A 224 21.48 8.41 3.06
CA PRO A 224 21.82 6.99 3.09
C PRO A 224 20.68 6.16 3.71
N ILE A 225 19.59 6.04 2.95
CA ILE A 225 18.38 5.31 3.31
C ILE A 225 18.15 4.20 2.28
N TRP A 226 17.65 3.07 2.75
CA TRP A 226 17.20 1.94 1.93
C TRP A 226 15.68 1.89 1.86
N THR A 227 15.19 1.35 0.77
CA THR A 227 13.77 1.05 0.58
C THR A 227 13.61 -0.33 -0.04
N SER A 228 12.69 -1.13 0.48
CA SER A 228 12.22 -2.32 -0.19
C SER A 228 11.05 -1.93 -1.10
N ILE A 229 10.92 -2.58 -2.25
CA ILE A 229 10.01 -2.19 -3.33
C ILE A 229 9.14 -3.37 -3.73
N VAL A 230 7.89 -3.06 -4.08
CA VAL A 230 6.96 -3.97 -4.73
C VAL A 230 6.11 -3.20 -5.75
N ASP A 231 5.74 -3.85 -6.85
CA ASP A 231 4.84 -3.26 -7.83
C ASP A 231 3.39 -3.29 -7.33
N VAL A 232 2.63 -2.23 -7.59
CA VAL A 232 1.22 -2.14 -7.22
C VAL A 232 0.35 -3.21 -7.89
N ARG A 233 0.73 -3.63 -9.11
CA ARG A 233 0.06 -4.71 -9.84
C ARG A 233 0.20 -6.04 -9.10
N ASP A 234 1.35 -6.28 -8.50
CA ASP A 234 1.65 -7.47 -7.70
C ASP A 234 0.99 -7.41 -6.34
N VAL A 235 0.94 -6.22 -5.71
CA VAL A 235 0.16 -6.04 -4.48
C VAL A 235 -1.31 -6.37 -4.75
N ALA A 236 -1.89 -5.86 -5.85
CA ALA A 236 -3.26 -6.17 -6.23
C ALA A 236 -3.46 -7.68 -6.49
N SER A 237 -2.55 -8.32 -7.26
CA SER A 237 -2.64 -9.77 -7.53
C SER A 237 -2.53 -10.61 -6.27
N LEU A 238 -1.67 -10.22 -5.32
CA LEU A 238 -1.55 -10.90 -4.03
C LEU A 238 -2.84 -10.78 -3.20
N HIS A 239 -3.53 -9.64 -3.27
CA HIS A 239 -4.86 -9.51 -2.64
C HIS A 239 -5.88 -10.47 -3.24
N LEU A 240 -5.92 -10.63 -4.57
CA LEU A 240 -6.83 -11.56 -5.22
C LEU A 240 -6.49 -13.03 -4.86
N LEU A 241 -5.22 -13.38 -4.82
CA LEU A 241 -4.79 -14.71 -4.37
C LEU A 241 -5.14 -14.94 -2.90
N ALA A 242 -4.85 -13.99 -2.02
CA ALA A 242 -5.20 -14.06 -0.60
C ALA A 242 -6.73 -14.12 -0.37
N MET A 243 -7.52 -13.52 -1.27
CA MET A 243 -8.98 -13.55 -1.22
C MET A 243 -9.53 -14.95 -1.51
N THR A 244 -8.97 -15.66 -2.51
CA THR A 244 -9.59 -16.86 -3.07
C THR A 244 -8.89 -18.16 -2.64
N HIS A 245 -7.58 -18.14 -2.40
CA HIS A 245 -6.82 -19.34 -2.11
C HIS A 245 -7.20 -19.91 -0.73
N PRO A 246 -7.55 -21.22 -0.61
CA PRO A 246 -7.97 -21.81 0.68
C PRO A 246 -6.93 -21.67 1.78
N ALA A 247 -5.64 -21.86 1.46
CA ALA A 247 -4.55 -21.77 2.43
C ALA A 247 -4.19 -20.34 2.85
N ALA A 248 -4.92 -19.32 2.38
CA ALA A 248 -4.71 -17.93 2.79
C ALA A 248 -5.53 -17.54 4.02
N ALA A 249 -6.53 -18.35 4.40
CA ALA A 249 -7.33 -18.08 5.59
C ALA A 249 -6.47 -18.11 6.86
N GLY A 250 -6.52 -17.06 7.65
CA GLY A 250 -5.73 -16.94 8.90
C GLY A 250 -4.26 -16.58 8.67
N GLU A 251 -3.86 -16.17 7.46
CA GLU A 251 -2.46 -15.97 7.09
C GLU A 251 -2.12 -14.52 6.75
N ARG A 252 -0.84 -14.16 7.00
CA ARG A 252 -0.21 -12.91 6.59
C ARG A 252 0.73 -13.18 5.43
N PHE A 253 0.87 -12.23 4.51
CA PHE A 253 1.76 -12.31 3.34
C PHE A 253 2.51 -11.00 3.15
N LEU A 254 3.84 -11.07 3.13
CA LEU A 254 4.68 -9.95 2.77
C LEU A 254 4.67 -9.73 1.25
N ALA A 255 4.39 -8.49 0.84
CA ALA A 255 4.48 -8.10 -0.56
C ALA A 255 5.76 -7.30 -0.78
N VAL A 256 6.80 -7.99 -1.26
CA VAL A 256 8.14 -7.44 -1.56
C VAL A 256 8.71 -8.13 -2.79
N ALA A 257 9.39 -7.37 -3.68
CA ALA A 257 9.89 -7.90 -4.96
C ALA A 257 11.37 -8.33 -4.93
N GLY A 258 12.09 -8.09 -3.83
CA GLY A 258 13.52 -8.43 -3.74
C GLY A 258 14.23 -7.67 -2.63
N PRO A 259 15.57 -7.69 -2.62
CA PRO A 259 16.37 -7.03 -1.61
C PRO A 259 16.13 -5.52 -1.59
N PRO A 260 16.33 -4.86 -0.43
CA PRO A 260 16.24 -3.41 -0.34
C PRO A 260 17.32 -2.73 -1.19
N MET A 261 16.96 -1.62 -1.84
CA MET A 261 17.88 -0.78 -2.58
C MET A 261 18.07 0.58 -1.90
N THR A 262 19.21 1.20 -2.14
CA THR A 262 19.50 2.55 -1.64
C THR A 262 18.78 3.61 -2.52
N PHE A 263 18.52 4.77 -1.95
CA PHE A 263 18.01 5.91 -2.73
C PHE A 263 19.01 6.37 -3.82
N ALA A 264 20.30 6.08 -3.65
CA ALA A 264 21.32 6.36 -4.67
C ALA A 264 21.17 5.40 -5.87
N GLU A 265 20.94 4.12 -5.64
CA GLU A 265 20.64 3.13 -6.68
C GLU A 265 19.31 3.45 -7.37
N LEU A 266 18.28 3.83 -6.62
CA LEU A 266 17.01 4.29 -7.18
C LEU A 266 17.20 5.49 -8.11
N ALA A 267 17.95 6.51 -7.66
CA ALA A 267 18.24 7.69 -8.46
C ALA A 267 19.09 7.36 -9.70
N LYS A 268 20.02 6.39 -9.60
CA LYS A 268 20.79 5.91 -10.76
C LYS A 268 19.88 5.22 -11.77
N LEU A 269 19.04 4.29 -11.33
CA LEU A 269 18.08 3.58 -12.18
C LEU A 269 17.15 4.54 -12.94
N LEU A 270 16.61 5.53 -12.25
CA LEU A 270 15.75 6.56 -12.85
C LEU A 270 16.50 7.41 -13.88
N ARG A 271 17.77 7.72 -13.62
CA ARG A 271 18.61 8.51 -14.53
C ARG A 271 18.95 7.73 -15.78
N ASP A 272 19.31 6.47 -15.62
CA ASP A 272 19.63 5.56 -16.73
C ASP A 272 18.41 5.33 -17.64
N HIS A 273 17.20 5.26 -17.05
CA HIS A 273 15.95 5.03 -17.78
C HIS A 273 15.42 6.29 -18.48
N LEU A 274 15.33 7.40 -17.76
CA LEU A 274 14.66 8.62 -18.25
C LEU A 274 15.59 9.59 -19.00
N GLY A 275 16.93 9.39 -18.91
CA GLY A 275 17.90 10.26 -19.58
C GLY A 275 17.70 11.75 -19.24
N PRO A 276 17.51 12.64 -20.26
CA PRO A 276 17.37 14.08 -20.05
C PRO A 276 16.19 14.48 -19.13
N SER A 277 15.10 13.71 -19.10
CA SER A 277 13.94 13.98 -18.23
C SER A 277 14.31 13.88 -16.75
N ALA A 278 15.40 13.19 -16.41
CA ALA A 278 15.92 13.05 -15.05
C ALA A 278 16.97 14.11 -14.66
N ALA A 279 17.13 15.20 -15.43
CA ALA A 279 18.17 16.20 -15.19
C ALA A 279 18.10 16.86 -13.80
N LYS A 280 16.93 16.92 -13.19
CA LYS A 280 16.73 17.50 -11.83
C LYS A 280 16.95 16.49 -10.70
N LEU A 281 17.19 15.21 -10.98
CA LEU A 281 17.49 14.22 -9.95
C LEU A 281 18.76 14.62 -9.16
N PRO A 282 18.72 14.47 -7.82
CA PRO A 282 19.90 14.77 -7.01
C PRO A 282 21.04 13.84 -7.36
N THR A 283 22.24 14.40 -7.50
CA THR A 283 23.49 13.65 -7.73
C THR A 283 24.37 13.54 -6.51
N ARG A 284 24.15 14.41 -5.53
CA ARG A 284 24.95 14.48 -4.30
C ARG A 284 24.36 13.61 -3.22
N THR A 285 25.18 12.72 -2.67
CA THR A 285 24.86 11.96 -1.46
C THR A 285 25.37 12.70 -0.23
N ILE A 286 24.69 12.53 0.90
CA ILE A 286 25.15 13.06 2.19
C ILE A 286 25.33 11.91 3.19
N SER A 287 26.22 12.11 4.16
CA SER A 287 26.46 11.12 5.21
C SER A 287 25.33 11.08 6.25
N ALA A 288 25.19 9.95 6.95
CA ALA A 288 24.26 9.84 8.07
C ALA A 288 24.51 10.88 9.18
N GLY A 289 25.78 11.27 9.39
CA GLY A 289 26.14 12.33 10.32
C GLY A 289 25.56 13.67 9.91
N MET A 290 25.64 14.02 8.62
CA MET A 290 25.06 15.26 8.09
C MET A 290 23.53 15.28 8.23
N VAL A 291 22.88 14.16 7.94
CA VAL A 291 21.40 14.04 8.13
C VAL A 291 21.02 14.28 9.59
N ARG A 292 21.77 13.71 10.56
CA ARG A 292 21.53 13.95 12.00
C ARG A 292 21.70 15.41 12.40
N VAL A 293 22.70 16.11 11.85
CA VAL A 293 22.89 17.55 12.09
C VAL A 293 21.72 18.34 11.51
N MET A 294 21.31 18.08 10.26
CA MET A 294 20.17 18.72 9.63
C MET A 294 18.86 18.46 10.40
N ALA A 295 18.69 17.30 10.99
CA ALA A 295 17.52 16.91 11.77
C ALA A 295 17.30 17.77 13.03
N VAL A 296 18.33 18.44 13.54
CA VAL A 296 18.21 19.38 14.66
C VAL A 296 17.41 20.62 14.24
N PHE A 297 17.61 21.07 13.00
CA PHE A 297 17.05 22.35 12.51
C PHE A 297 15.83 22.13 11.61
N ILE A 298 15.69 20.96 10.96
CA ILE A 298 14.64 20.68 9.97
C ILE A 298 13.76 19.52 10.45
N PRO A 299 12.53 19.79 10.94
CA PRO A 299 11.64 18.75 11.49
C PRO A 299 11.41 17.57 10.55
N ARG A 300 11.22 17.83 9.24
CA ARG A 300 11.00 16.76 8.24
C ARG A 300 12.20 15.81 8.10
N VAL A 301 13.44 16.30 8.30
CA VAL A 301 14.65 15.48 8.23
C VAL A 301 14.77 14.59 9.48
N ARG A 302 14.17 14.99 10.60
CA ARG A 302 14.17 14.20 11.85
C ARG A 302 13.47 12.85 11.66
N GLU A 303 12.45 12.77 10.82
CA GLU A 303 11.71 11.53 10.51
C GLU A 303 12.56 10.50 9.76
N LEU A 304 13.66 10.94 9.12
CA LEU A 304 14.57 10.06 8.40
C LEU A 304 15.62 9.40 9.32
N VAL A 305 15.88 10.01 10.49
CA VAL A 305 16.97 9.58 11.39
C VAL A 305 16.84 8.10 11.81
N PRO A 306 15.65 7.58 12.16
CA PRO A 306 15.49 6.16 12.51
C PRO A 306 15.77 5.17 11.37
N GLN A 307 15.75 5.66 10.13
CA GLN A 307 15.92 4.81 8.92
C GLN A 307 17.37 4.81 8.42
N LEU A 308 18.23 5.68 8.97
CA LEU A 308 19.61 5.84 8.50
C LEU A 308 20.43 4.57 8.71
N GLY A 309 21.06 4.10 7.64
CA GLY A 309 21.99 2.97 7.67
C GLY A 309 21.34 1.61 7.92
N GLN A 310 20.02 1.51 7.84
CA GLN A 310 19.31 0.25 8.04
C GLN A 310 18.75 -0.28 6.70
N ALA A 311 19.34 -1.36 6.20
CA ALA A 311 18.77 -2.16 5.15
C ALA A 311 17.84 -3.20 5.79
N LYS A 312 16.52 -3.03 5.63
CA LYS A 312 15.51 -3.97 6.16
C LYS A 312 15.07 -4.90 5.04
N GLY A 313 15.75 -6.03 4.90
CA GLY A 313 15.34 -7.10 3.99
C GLY A 313 14.04 -7.75 4.47
N ALA A 314 13.20 -8.13 3.51
CA ALA A 314 11.96 -8.85 3.75
C ALA A 314 11.81 -9.99 2.74
N SER A 315 11.28 -11.14 3.16
CA SER A 315 11.08 -12.31 2.31
C SER A 315 9.64 -12.40 1.81
N HIS A 316 9.46 -12.75 0.54
CA HIS A 316 8.17 -13.14 -0.04
C HIS A 316 8.01 -14.65 -0.21
N ASP A 317 8.91 -15.45 0.35
CA ASP A 317 8.95 -16.89 0.15
C ASP A 317 7.65 -17.59 0.53
N LYS A 318 6.97 -17.10 1.56
CA LYS A 318 5.66 -17.63 1.96
C LYS A 318 4.60 -17.39 0.89
N ALA A 319 4.52 -16.17 0.34
CA ALA A 319 3.58 -15.83 -0.72
C ALA A 319 3.84 -16.69 -1.97
N THR A 320 5.09 -16.89 -2.34
CA THR A 320 5.48 -17.75 -3.46
C THR A 320 5.12 -19.21 -3.20
N ARG A 321 5.50 -19.76 -2.05
CA ARG A 321 5.30 -21.17 -1.72
C ARG A 321 3.83 -21.54 -1.52
N VAL A 322 3.06 -20.67 -0.87
CA VAL A 322 1.66 -20.95 -0.50
C VAL A 322 0.68 -20.58 -1.60
N LEU A 323 0.90 -19.44 -2.26
CA LEU A 323 -0.04 -18.85 -3.21
C LEU A 323 0.45 -18.90 -4.67
N GLY A 324 1.68 -19.35 -4.93
CA GLY A 324 2.28 -19.30 -6.25
C GLY A 324 2.56 -17.87 -6.75
N TRP A 325 2.60 -16.90 -5.85
CA TRP A 325 2.81 -15.49 -6.20
C TRP A 325 4.26 -15.22 -6.62
N THR A 326 4.44 -14.50 -7.72
CA THR A 326 5.75 -14.11 -8.25
C THR A 326 5.72 -12.63 -8.59
N PRO A 327 6.54 -11.79 -7.95
CA PRO A 327 6.54 -10.36 -8.19
C PRO A 327 7.30 -9.96 -9.46
N ILE A 328 6.89 -8.83 -10.02
CA ILE A 328 7.59 -8.08 -11.05
C ILE A 328 8.94 -7.59 -10.49
N SER A 329 9.96 -7.50 -11.32
CA SER A 329 11.28 -7.05 -10.89
C SER A 329 11.25 -5.61 -10.33
N VAL A 330 12.13 -5.32 -9.36
CA VAL A 330 12.25 -3.97 -8.79
C VAL A 330 12.55 -2.92 -9.87
N PRO A 331 13.46 -3.14 -10.83
CA PRO A 331 13.67 -2.20 -11.93
C PRO A 331 12.40 -1.92 -12.74
N ASP A 332 11.63 -2.95 -13.10
CA ASP A 332 10.41 -2.78 -13.89
C ASP A 332 9.30 -2.02 -13.10
N ALA A 333 9.20 -2.24 -11.78
CA ALA A 333 8.27 -1.49 -10.92
C ALA A 333 8.63 0.00 -10.88
N VAL A 334 9.91 0.31 -10.75
CA VAL A 334 10.43 1.69 -10.68
C VAL A 334 10.25 2.40 -12.02
N THR A 335 10.63 1.75 -13.13
CA THR A 335 10.52 2.35 -14.48
C THR A 335 9.06 2.56 -14.87
N ALA A 336 8.17 1.62 -14.57
CA ALA A 336 6.74 1.79 -14.80
C ALA A 336 6.12 2.96 -14.02
N SER A 337 6.60 3.21 -12.78
CA SER A 337 6.21 4.42 -12.03
C SER A 337 6.68 5.68 -12.76
N ALA A 338 7.93 5.72 -13.15
CA ALA A 338 8.54 6.88 -13.81
C ALA A 338 7.85 7.21 -15.14
N ASP A 339 7.61 6.20 -15.98
CA ASP A 339 6.92 6.34 -17.27
C ASP A 339 5.48 6.87 -17.08
N SER A 340 4.79 6.41 -16.06
CA SER A 340 3.45 6.90 -15.74
C SER A 340 3.44 8.36 -15.32
N LEU A 341 4.44 8.81 -14.55
CA LEU A 341 4.58 10.22 -14.15
C LEU A 341 4.87 11.13 -15.36
N VAL A 342 5.69 10.66 -16.30
CA VAL A 342 5.94 11.37 -17.57
C VAL A 342 4.66 11.44 -18.39
N LYS A 343 3.94 10.31 -18.55
CA LYS A 343 2.68 10.25 -19.31
C LYS A 343 1.60 11.14 -18.73
N LEU A 344 1.56 11.28 -17.40
CA LEU A 344 0.62 12.17 -16.69
C LEU A 344 1.04 13.66 -16.72
N GLY A 345 2.20 13.99 -17.29
CA GLY A 345 2.72 15.36 -17.31
C GLY A 345 3.18 15.87 -15.93
N LEU A 346 3.41 14.97 -14.98
CA LEU A 346 3.82 15.30 -13.61
C LEU A 346 5.34 15.44 -13.43
N VAL A 347 6.07 15.06 -14.46
CA VAL A 347 7.53 15.21 -14.58
C VAL A 347 7.83 15.86 -15.93
N PRO A 348 8.79 16.81 -15.99
CA PRO A 348 9.15 17.46 -17.25
C PRO A 348 9.57 16.42 -18.31
N THR A 349 9.03 16.57 -19.51
CA THR A 349 9.55 15.92 -20.73
C THR A 349 10.79 16.68 -21.22
N PRO A 350 11.71 16.03 -21.94
CA PRO A 350 12.91 16.66 -22.48
C PRO A 350 12.61 17.84 -23.41
#